data_784c3a0f9a030b58cf2068347cbb58d5
#
_entry.id   784c3a0f9a030b58cf2068347cbb58d5
#
_cell.length_a   1.000
_cell.length_b   1.000
_cell.length_c   1.000
_cell.angle_alpha   90.00
_cell.angle_beta   90.00
_cell.angle_gamma   90.00
#
_symmetry.space_group_name_H-M   'P 1'
#
loop_
_entity.id
_entity.type
_entity.pdbx_description
1 polymer ?
#
loop_
_entity_poly.entity_id
_entity_poly.type
_entity_poly.pdbx_seq_one_letter_code
_entity_poly.pdbx_strand_id
1 'polypeptide(L)'
;MTANETRTQRRNWRWVALTLLVTSAFVAACGGGAVVSPSPSPSGTITGSIEWQSCKDDPIVGDHPEIRCATIEVPLDYANASGPTAEIALAILPAADQENRVGPLLLNFGGPGASGIDILADNGRAIVPAEIGNRFDLVTWDPRGVQRSLPVECLTDEEMDVWISDPGGDSENPTQADWDAALEDAKWLADKCVAGSADVLPYIGTTASARDMESIRAAMGVEKLSYIGYSYGTSLGSVFATLYPNSVGNLILDGAIDPSPDDNSEYGEQGVSIQGALDRMMAWCDADSDCPFGNGKTRKSMDALFEQLDERPVELADGRTVNSTFAWTGIIATLYNRDFWDYAVNGLNELAQGDGELIALLVDSYTERREYGFRNLHEAFPAINCTDNPASTSIAKYRAIYERFKERAPDFAFGQAASGLLCGVWPNVNVDPMPEIVDGAGAPPIMVVGTTGDPATPYKWSQEMAATLKSGFLLTYVGEGHTAVGGKSECIDDAAIAFVIDGTLPPVGTRCE
;
A
#
# COMPACT_ATOMS: atom_id res chain seq x y z
N MET A 1 5.08 -3.85 -54.15
CA MET A 1 6.11 -4.09 -53.19
C MET A 1 5.95 -2.98 -52.17
N THR A 2 5.32 -3.04 -51.23
CA THR A 2 4.25 -3.71 -50.43
C THR A 2 4.47 -3.30 -49.00
N ALA A 3 3.47 -2.60 -48.51
CA ALA A 3 3.34 -1.93 -47.20
C ALA A 3 3.13 -2.92 -46.03
N ASN A 4 3.89 -4.00 -45.97
CA ASN A 4 3.63 -5.09 -45.00
C ASN A 4 4.84 -5.46 -44.12
N GLU A 5 5.95 -4.71 -44.17
CA GLU A 5 7.14 -5.05 -43.36
C GLU A 5 7.40 -4.08 -42.19
N THR A 6 6.53 -3.11 -41.98
CA THR A 6 6.71 -2.12 -40.89
C THR A 6 5.76 -2.32 -39.69
N ARG A 7 4.97 -3.40 -39.69
CA ARG A 7 3.99 -3.65 -38.60
C ARG A 7 4.43 -4.71 -37.56
N THR A 8 5.49 -5.45 -37.82
CA THR A 8 5.97 -6.53 -36.94
C THR A 8 7.10 -6.14 -36.00
N GLN A 9 7.60 -4.91 -36.03
CA GLN A 9 8.69 -4.46 -35.16
C GLN A 9 8.27 -3.52 -34.02
N ARG A 10 6.97 -3.29 -33.84
CA ARG A 10 6.47 -2.44 -32.74
C ARG A 10 5.65 -3.18 -31.70
N ARG A 11 5.71 -4.51 -31.64
CA ARG A 11 4.82 -5.35 -30.82
C ARG A 11 5.44 -5.87 -29.51
N ASN A 12 6.58 -5.38 -29.07
CA ASN A 12 7.27 -5.92 -27.89
C ASN A 12 7.70 -4.81 -26.93
N TRP A 13 6.78 -4.00 -26.43
CA TRP A 13 7.17 -2.96 -25.48
C TRP A 13 6.14 -2.82 -24.35
N ARG A 14 6.62 -3.08 -23.13
CA ARG A 14 6.26 -2.41 -21.88
C ARG A 14 5.31 -3.12 -20.90
N TRP A 15 5.90 -3.86 -19.94
CA TRP A 15 5.24 -4.32 -18.71
C TRP A 15 5.97 -3.81 -17.46
N VAL A 16 5.73 -2.61 -16.99
CA VAL A 16 6.19 -2.14 -15.67
C VAL A 16 5.07 -1.50 -14.88
N ALA A 17 3.92 -1.36 -15.47
CA ALA A 17 2.80 -0.74 -14.79
C ALA A 17 1.95 -1.78 -14.04
N LEU A 18 1.72 -1.59 -12.80
CA LEU A 18 0.67 -2.14 -11.95
C LEU A 18 0.96 -3.28 -10.99
N THR A 19 2.20 -3.58 -10.68
CA THR A 19 2.47 -4.37 -9.47
C THR A 19 3.42 -3.64 -8.55
N LEU A 20 3.06 -2.44 -8.17
CA LEU A 20 3.76 -1.68 -7.16
C LEU A 20 3.33 -2.17 -5.78
N LEU A 21 4.10 -3.06 -5.20
CA LEU A 21 3.86 -3.55 -3.85
C LEU A 21 5.20 -3.75 -3.13
N VAL A 22 5.35 -3.00 -2.15
CA VAL A 22 6.26 -2.94 -0.99
C VAL A 22 7.44 -3.87 -0.94
N THR A 23 8.64 -3.29 -0.88
CA THR A 23 9.86 -4.02 -0.58
C THR A 23 10.81 -3.24 0.31
N SER A 24 11.29 -3.88 1.34
CA SER A 24 12.35 -3.38 2.20
C SER A 24 13.57 -4.31 2.10
N ALA A 25 14.63 -3.87 1.44
CA ALA A 25 15.86 -4.62 1.31
C ALA A 25 16.95 -4.08 2.22
N PHE A 26 17.51 -4.91 3.09
CA PHE A 26 18.74 -4.63 3.82
C PHE A 26 19.93 -5.41 3.27
N VAL A 27 21.00 -4.69 2.96
CA VAL A 27 22.31 -5.29 2.67
C VAL A 27 23.07 -5.42 3.98
N ALA A 28 23.30 -6.64 4.43
CA ALA A 28 24.21 -6.93 5.54
C ALA A 28 25.66 -6.76 5.09
N ALA A 29 26.29 -5.65 5.45
CA ALA A 29 27.75 -5.51 5.41
C ALA A 29 28.31 -5.89 6.79
N CYS A 30 29.03 -7.00 6.91
CA CYS A 30 29.79 -7.38 8.11
C CYS A 30 30.91 -6.37 8.37
N GLY A 31 30.81 -5.60 9.47
CA GLY A 31 31.87 -4.71 9.97
C GLY A 31 31.66 -4.37 11.44
N GLY A 32 32.63 -4.76 12.25
CA GLY A 32 32.75 -4.78 13.69
C GLY A 32 32.05 -3.70 14.50
N GLY A 33 31.39 -4.14 15.57
CA GLY A 33 30.59 -3.34 16.47
C GLY A 33 31.31 -2.22 17.20
N ALA A 34 30.68 -1.07 17.15
CA ALA A 34 30.74 -0.07 18.21
C ALA A 34 29.32 0.07 18.74
N VAL A 35 29.16 -0.16 20.05
CA VAL A 35 27.89 0.10 20.75
C VAL A 35 27.64 1.60 20.68
N VAL A 36 26.78 2.01 19.76
CA VAL A 36 26.30 3.39 19.70
C VAL A 36 25.18 3.51 20.73
N SER A 37 25.44 4.21 21.81
CA SER A 37 24.37 4.66 22.73
C SER A 37 23.32 5.44 21.93
N PRO A 38 22.03 5.27 22.22
CA PRO A 38 20.99 6.02 21.52
C PRO A 38 21.28 7.52 21.69
N SER A 39 21.40 8.21 20.56
CA SER A 39 21.46 9.68 20.54
C SER A 39 20.23 10.24 21.24
N PRO A 40 20.37 11.30 22.02
CA PRO A 40 19.21 11.93 22.64
C PRO A 40 18.26 12.41 21.55
N SER A 41 16.98 12.07 21.69
CA SER A 41 15.90 12.57 20.86
C SER A 41 16.06 14.08 20.66
N PRO A 42 16.02 14.61 19.44
CA PRO A 42 15.96 16.05 19.24
C PRO A 42 14.65 16.55 19.84
N SER A 43 14.73 17.23 20.99
CA SER A 43 13.59 17.88 21.61
C SER A 43 13.28 19.18 20.87
N GLY A 44 12.77 19.03 19.64
CA GLY A 44 11.97 20.08 19.03
C GLY A 44 10.57 19.94 19.60
N THR A 45 10.32 20.54 20.76
CA THR A 45 9.00 20.52 21.39
C THR A 45 8.07 21.36 20.54
N ILE A 46 7.15 20.70 19.82
CA ILE A 46 5.98 21.37 19.24
C ILE A 46 5.17 21.88 20.43
N THR A 47 5.20 23.21 20.67
CA THR A 47 4.43 23.88 21.72
C THR A 47 3.13 24.42 21.12
N GLY A 48 2.19 23.54 20.83
CA GLY A 48 0.87 23.95 20.34
C GLY A 48 -0.12 22.79 20.43
N SER A 49 -1.34 23.06 20.86
CA SER A 49 -2.48 22.17 20.66
C SER A 49 -2.92 22.25 19.20
N ILE A 50 -3.34 21.13 18.63
CA ILE A 50 -3.92 21.11 17.27
C ILE A 50 -5.18 21.98 17.26
N GLU A 51 -5.24 22.95 16.33
CA GLU A 51 -6.41 23.78 16.12
C GLU A 51 -7.31 23.16 15.04
N TRP A 52 -8.27 22.39 15.47
CA TRP A 52 -9.23 21.72 14.59
C TRP A 52 -10.26 22.71 14.04
N GLN A 53 -10.38 22.80 12.73
CA GLN A 53 -11.31 23.69 12.02
C GLN A 53 -12.17 22.92 11.01
N SER A 54 -13.15 23.59 10.40
CA SER A 54 -13.97 22.99 9.35
C SER A 54 -13.13 22.72 8.10
N CYS A 55 -13.33 21.57 7.46
CA CYS A 55 -12.71 21.22 6.19
C CYS A 55 -13.45 21.79 4.95
N LYS A 56 -14.35 22.74 5.12
CA LYS A 56 -15.31 23.22 4.09
C LYS A 56 -14.69 23.66 2.75
N ASP A 57 -13.42 24.04 2.77
CA ASP A 57 -12.69 24.52 1.59
C ASP A 57 -11.93 23.37 0.88
N ASP A 58 -11.94 22.16 1.45
CA ASP A 58 -11.35 20.96 0.84
C ASP A 58 -12.38 20.32 -0.11
N PRO A 59 -12.02 20.01 -1.35
CA PRO A 59 -12.95 19.52 -2.36
C PRO A 59 -13.52 18.12 -2.09
N ILE A 60 -12.88 17.35 -1.20
CA ILE A 60 -13.26 15.96 -0.88
C ILE A 60 -13.95 15.91 0.49
N VAL A 61 -13.30 16.48 1.51
CA VAL A 61 -13.77 16.41 2.89
C VAL A 61 -14.81 17.47 3.21
N GLY A 62 -14.93 18.51 2.37
CA GLY A 62 -15.82 19.66 2.61
C GLY A 62 -17.29 19.32 2.78
N ASP A 63 -17.76 18.22 2.18
CA ASP A 63 -19.13 17.73 2.29
C ASP A 63 -19.40 16.91 3.58
N HIS A 64 -18.36 16.70 4.44
CA HIS A 64 -18.43 15.94 5.69
C HIS A 64 -18.30 16.85 6.91
N PRO A 65 -19.37 17.54 7.34
CA PRO A 65 -19.31 18.56 8.39
C PRO A 65 -18.93 18.01 9.77
N GLU A 66 -19.01 16.69 9.98
CA GLU A 66 -18.58 16.01 11.19
C GLU A 66 -17.06 15.83 11.28
N ILE A 67 -16.35 15.89 10.14
CA ILE A 67 -14.90 15.82 10.09
C ILE A 67 -14.32 17.22 10.27
N ARG A 68 -13.22 17.30 11.00
CA ARG A 68 -12.46 18.53 11.18
C ARG A 68 -11.04 18.32 10.67
N CYS A 69 -10.48 19.36 10.09
CA CYS A 69 -9.13 19.40 9.54
C CYS A 69 -8.19 20.25 10.39
N ALA A 70 -6.92 19.95 10.32
CA ALA A 70 -5.86 20.76 10.88
C ALA A 70 -4.57 20.56 10.08
N THR A 71 -3.61 21.42 10.31
CA THR A 71 -2.23 21.28 9.84
C THR A 71 -1.30 21.49 11.02
N ILE A 72 -0.23 20.70 11.10
CA ILE A 72 0.87 20.94 12.03
C ILE A 72 2.17 21.18 11.26
N GLU A 73 3.02 22.03 11.80
CA GLU A 73 4.37 22.20 11.28
C GLU A 73 5.32 21.22 11.96
N VAL A 74 6.12 20.51 11.17
CA VAL A 74 7.17 19.59 11.62
C VAL A 74 8.50 19.95 10.95
N PRO A 75 9.66 19.57 11.49
CA PRO A 75 10.91 19.73 10.76
C PRO A 75 10.87 19.03 9.40
N LEU A 76 11.28 19.72 8.33
CA LEU A 76 11.46 19.08 7.03
C LEU A 76 12.54 17.99 7.14
N ASP A 77 13.65 18.33 7.79
CA ASP A 77 14.74 17.42 8.14
C ASP A 77 14.89 17.33 9.66
N TYR A 78 14.60 16.17 10.24
CA TYR A 78 14.72 15.95 11.68
C TYR A 78 16.16 16.00 12.21
N ALA A 79 17.18 15.82 11.36
CA ALA A 79 18.57 16.05 11.73
C ALA A 79 18.90 17.55 11.82
N ASN A 80 18.08 18.42 11.23
CA ASN A 80 18.19 19.87 11.26
C ASN A 80 16.88 20.53 11.72
N ALA A 81 16.43 20.21 12.92
CA ALA A 81 15.15 20.65 13.47
C ALA A 81 14.94 22.17 13.56
N SER A 82 15.98 22.98 13.41
CA SER A 82 15.91 24.46 13.33
C SER A 82 15.88 24.98 11.88
N GLY A 83 15.89 24.09 10.91
CA GLY A 83 15.84 24.39 9.48
C GLY A 83 14.43 24.66 8.97
N PRO A 84 14.19 24.43 7.67
CA PRO A 84 12.85 24.51 7.08
C PRO A 84 11.87 23.54 7.74
N THR A 85 10.58 23.91 7.73
CA THR A 85 9.47 23.07 8.20
C THR A 85 8.68 22.49 7.03
N ALA A 86 7.94 21.42 7.31
CA ALA A 86 6.95 20.82 6.47
C ALA A 86 5.57 20.92 7.14
N GLU A 87 4.54 21.16 6.37
CA GLU A 87 3.15 21.10 6.82
C GLU A 87 2.61 19.67 6.66
N ILE A 88 2.06 19.12 7.74
CA ILE A 88 1.40 17.82 7.76
C ILE A 88 -0.08 18.03 8.01
N ALA A 89 -0.89 17.62 7.04
CA ALA A 89 -2.34 17.70 7.09
C ALA A 89 -2.93 16.54 7.90
N LEU A 90 -3.90 16.86 8.75
CA LEU A 90 -4.62 15.92 9.61
C LEU A 90 -6.12 16.08 9.48
N ALA A 91 -6.84 15.00 9.73
CA ALA A 91 -8.27 15.03 9.94
C ALA A 91 -8.67 14.27 11.20
N ILE A 92 -9.78 14.68 11.81
CA ILE A 92 -10.38 14.03 12.97
C ILE A 92 -11.88 13.86 12.76
N LEU A 93 -12.37 12.65 13.03
CA LEU A 93 -13.78 12.36 13.19
C LEU A 93 -14.03 12.07 14.68
N PRO A 94 -14.64 13.00 15.44
CA PRO A 94 -14.82 12.84 16.88
C PRO A 94 -15.64 11.58 17.25
N ALA A 95 -15.36 10.97 18.38
CA ALA A 95 -16.10 9.84 18.92
C ALA A 95 -17.61 10.12 18.89
N ALA A 96 -18.43 9.13 18.51
CA ALA A 96 -19.88 9.30 18.52
C ALA A 96 -20.46 9.34 19.95
N ASP A 97 -19.88 8.56 20.86
CA ASP A 97 -20.21 8.52 22.28
C ASP A 97 -19.19 9.34 23.09
N GLN A 98 -19.44 10.62 23.21
CA GLN A 98 -18.57 11.55 23.94
C GLN A 98 -18.54 11.31 25.46
N GLU A 99 -19.56 10.64 26.02
CA GLU A 99 -19.61 10.31 27.46
C GLU A 99 -18.64 9.20 27.82
N ASN A 100 -18.46 8.22 26.91
CA ASN A 100 -17.56 7.07 27.07
C ASN A 100 -16.31 7.18 26.20
N ARG A 101 -15.96 8.37 25.75
CA ARG A 101 -14.79 8.63 24.91
C ARG A 101 -13.50 8.16 25.60
N VAL A 102 -12.69 7.38 24.91
CA VAL A 102 -11.39 6.89 25.37
C VAL A 102 -10.28 7.90 25.07
N GLY A 103 -10.22 8.39 23.84
CA GLY A 103 -9.19 9.33 23.38
C GLY A 103 -9.02 9.29 21.87
N PRO A 104 -7.93 9.90 21.34
CA PRO A 104 -7.61 9.79 19.94
C PRO A 104 -7.02 8.40 19.61
N LEU A 105 -7.39 7.88 18.44
CA LEU A 105 -6.82 6.70 17.80
C LEU A 105 -6.29 7.13 16.45
N LEU A 106 -4.98 7.02 16.23
CA LEU A 106 -4.36 7.35 14.97
C LEU A 106 -4.49 6.17 13.99
N LEU A 107 -4.87 6.47 12.74
CA LEU A 107 -5.10 5.47 11.68
C LEU A 107 -4.20 5.76 10.49
N ASN A 108 -3.61 4.70 9.90
CA ASN A 108 -2.95 4.76 8.61
C ASN A 108 -3.36 3.56 7.75
N PHE A 109 -3.77 3.81 6.51
CA PHE A 109 -4.37 2.81 5.63
C PHE A 109 -3.38 2.19 4.63
N GLY A 110 -2.12 2.59 4.71
CA GLY A 110 -1.06 1.95 3.95
C GLY A 110 -0.80 2.57 2.58
N GLY A 111 -0.68 1.75 1.61
CA GLY A 111 -0.10 2.00 0.31
C GLY A 111 1.37 1.54 0.30
N PRO A 112 2.41 2.39 0.54
CA PRO A 112 2.37 3.81 0.94
C PRO A 112 1.71 4.72 -0.09
N GLY A 113 1.31 5.91 0.34
CA GLY A 113 0.75 6.90 -0.58
C GLY A 113 -0.77 7.08 -0.50
N ALA A 114 -1.50 6.21 0.21
CA ALA A 114 -2.93 6.40 0.42
C ALA A 114 -3.20 7.60 1.34
N SER A 115 -4.10 8.50 0.92
CA SER A 115 -4.55 9.61 1.76
C SER A 115 -5.44 9.10 2.88
N GLY A 116 -4.94 9.21 4.11
CA GLY A 116 -5.75 8.87 5.27
C GLY A 116 -6.97 9.76 5.41
N ILE A 117 -6.84 11.03 5.06
CA ILE A 117 -7.91 12.04 5.14
C ILE A 117 -9.06 11.69 4.20
N ASP A 118 -8.75 11.32 2.98
CA ASP A 118 -9.76 10.96 1.97
C ASP A 118 -10.47 9.65 2.32
N ILE A 119 -9.71 8.65 2.79
CA ILE A 119 -10.29 7.37 3.22
C ILE A 119 -11.23 7.58 4.42
N LEU A 120 -10.87 8.45 5.35
CA LEU A 120 -11.76 8.81 6.47
C LEU A 120 -13.02 9.51 5.98
N ALA A 121 -12.94 10.37 4.97
CA ALA A 121 -14.09 11.04 4.38
C ALA A 121 -15.01 10.04 3.66
N ASP A 122 -14.44 9.18 2.81
CA ASP A 122 -15.20 8.22 2.02
C ASP A 122 -15.92 7.16 2.88
N ASN A 123 -15.35 6.77 4.04
CA ASN A 123 -15.85 5.64 4.85
C ASN A 123 -16.40 6.05 6.23
N GLY A 124 -16.03 7.20 6.74
CA GLY A 124 -16.43 7.64 8.07
C GLY A 124 -16.01 6.65 9.16
N ARG A 125 -16.94 6.29 10.05
CA ARG A 125 -16.69 5.33 11.14
C ARG A 125 -16.69 3.87 10.71
N ALA A 126 -17.12 3.56 9.49
CA ALA A 126 -17.22 2.17 9.02
C ALA A 126 -15.85 1.52 8.75
N ILE A 127 -14.77 2.30 8.76
CA ILE A 127 -13.39 1.80 8.55
C ILE A 127 -12.83 1.03 9.75
N VAL A 128 -13.47 1.10 10.91
CA VAL A 128 -13.09 0.37 12.13
C VAL A 128 -14.31 -0.30 12.73
N PRO A 129 -14.16 -1.29 13.62
CA PRO A 129 -15.27 -1.86 14.38
C PRO A 129 -16.11 -0.77 15.06
N ALA A 130 -17.44 -0.94 15.06
CA ALA A 130 -18.38 0.09 15.51
C ALA A 130 -18.10 0.61 16.94
N GLU A 131 -17.71 -0.27 17.87
CA GLU A 131 -17.37 0.11 19.25
C GLU A 131 -16.14 1.05 19.27
N ILE A 132 -15.13 0.81 18.42
CA ILE A 132 -13.96 1.70 18.27
C ILE A 132 -14.40 3.06 17.71
N GLY A 133 -15.18 3.07 16.61
CA GLY A 133 -15.66 4.31 15.99
C GLY A 133 -16.58 5.13 16.89
N ASN A 134 -17.28 4.46 17.84
CA ASN A 134 -18.11 5.14 18.83
C ASN A 134 -17.28 5.80 19.95
N ARG A 135 -16.20 5.16 20.40
CA ARG A 135 -15.48 5.52 21.63
C ARG A 135 -14.17 6.26 21.40
N PHE A 136 -13.61 6.23 20.19
CA PHE A 136 -12.39 6.96 19.86
C PHE A 136 -12.67 8.12 18.91
N ASP A 137 -11.93 9.20 19.10
CA ASP A 137 -11.74 10.16 18.02
C ASP A 137 -10.83 9.50 16.99
N LEU A 138 -11.35 9.24 15.80
CA LEU A 138 -10.56 8.70 14.71
C LEU A 138 -9.73 9.83 14.10
N VAL A 139 -8.43 9.75 14.25
CA VAL A 139 -7.47 10.71 13.72
C VAL A 139 -6.69 10.07 12.60
N THR A 140 -6.50 10.79 11.53
CA THR A 140 -5.64 10.37 10.43
C THR A 140 -4.88 11.55 9.85
N TRP A 141 -3.91 11.27 8.99
CA TRP A 141 -3.13 12.30 8.31
C TRP A 141 -2.74 11.83 6.91
N ASP A 142 -2.35 12.76 6.08
CA ASP A 142 -1.62 12.48 4.87
C ASP A 142 -0.12 12.43 5.22
N PRO A 143 0.58 11.29 5.11
CA PRO A 143 2.02 11.24 5.32
C PRO A 143 2.79 12.10 4.34
N ARG A 144 4.05 12.36 4.61
CA ARG A 144 4.96 13.07 3.69
C ARG A 144 4.94 12.42 2.32
N GLY A 145 4.86 13.21 1.26
CA GLY A 145 4.74 12.76 -0.11
C GLY A 145 3.31 12.51 -0.57
N VAL A 146 2.32 12.58 0.34
CA VAL A 146 0.92 12.21 0.08
C VAL A 146 0.03 13.43 0.07
N GLN A 147 -0.74 13.61 -0.97
CA GLN A 147 -1.80 14.59 -1.16
C GLN A 147 -1.48 15.99 -0.53
N ARG A 148 -2.03 16.31 0.64
CA ARG A 148 -1.92 17.63 1.29
C ARG A 148 -0.60 17.85 2.03
N SER A 149 0.26 16.82 2.12
CA SER A 149 1.49 16.84 2.91
C SER A 149 2.72 16.63 2.02
N LEU A 150 3.21 17.69 1.38
CA LEU A 150 4.37 17.63 0.45
C LEU A 150 4.15 16.63 -0.68
N PRO A 151 3.10 16.75 -1.49
CA PRO A 151 2.77 15.74 -2.49
C PRO A 151 3.94 15.47 -3.45
N VAL A 152 4.14 14.18 -3.75
CA VAL A 152 4.99 13.77 -4.87
C VAL A 152 4.19 13.92 -6.16
N GLU A 153 4.75 14.60 -7.14
CA GLU A 153 4.20 14.82 -8.46
C GLU A 153 5.19 14.31 -9.52
N CYS A 154 4.78 13.32 -10.30
CA CYS A 154 5.62 12.69 -11.33
C CYS A 154 5.03 12.83 -12.73
N LEU A 155 3.73 12.51 -12.87
CA LEU A 155 3.03 12.36 -14.14
C LEU A 155 1.86 13.35 -14.25
N THR A 156 1.52 13.75 -15.46
CA THR A 156 0.22 14.37 -15.71
C THR A 156 -0.88 13.30 -15.74
N ASP A 157 -2.16 13.71 -15.63
CA ASP A 157 -3.28 12.78 -15.70
C ASP A 157 -3.29 11.98 -17.02
N GLU A 158 -2.94 12.63 -18.15
CA GLU A 158 -2.85 11.97 -19.44
C GLU A 158 -1.69 10.95 -19.49
N GLU A 159 -0.56 11.27 -18.86
CA GLU A 159 0.58 10.34 -18.76
C GLU A 159 0.22 9.15 -17.84
N MET A 160 -0.54 9.39 -16.78
CA MET A 160 -1.04 8.34 -15.88
C MET A 160 -2.04 7.42 -16.60
N ASP A 161 -3.01 7.94 -17.34
CA ASP A 161 -3.95 7.14 -18.15
C ASP A 161 -3.21 6.24 -19.15
N VAL A 162 -2.16 6.76 -19.80
CA VAL A 162 -1.31 5.97 -20.70
C VAL A 162 -0.52 4.91 -19.94
N TRP A 163 0.06 5.27 -18.80
CA TRP A 163 0.88 4.37 -18.00
C TRP A 163 0.08 3.20 -17.44
N ILE A 164 -1.16 3.42 -16.96
CA ILE A 164 -2.06 2.38 -16.43
C ILE A 164 -2.50 1.41 -17.53
N SER A 165 -2.68 1.87 -18.76
CA SER A 165 -3.17 1.07 -19.89
C SER A 165 -2.07 0.54 -20.80
N ASP A 166 -0.81 0.79 -20.48
CA ASP A 166 0.31 0.40 -21.34
C ASP A 166 0.45 -1.13 -21.41
N PRO A 167 0.30 -1.74 -22.61
CA PRO A 167 0.38 -3.18 -22.77
C PRO A 167 1.84 -3.66 -22.71
N GLY A 168 2.36 -3.97 -21.58
CA GLY A 168 3.73 -4.43 -21.36
C GLY A 168 4.18 -5.68 -22.17
N GLY A 169 5.29 -6.32 -21.77
CA GLY A 169 5.90 -7.48 -22.45
C GLY A 169 5.23 -8.83 -22.13
N ASP A 170 5.76 -9.91 -22.69
CA ASP A 170 5.32 -11.28 -22.38
C ASP A 170 5.71 -11.67 -20.95
N SER A 171 4.73 -11.81 -20.06
CA SER A 171 4.95 -12.16 -18.65
C SER A 171 5.32 -13.63 -18.43
N GLU A 172 4.88 -14.53 -19.31
CA GLU A 172 5.11 -15.96 -19.16
C GLU A 172 6.54 -16.37 -19.55
N ASN A 173 7.08 -15.74 -20.63
CA ASN A 173 8.40 -16.06 -21.15
C ASN A 173 9.20 -14.81 -21.49
N PRO A 174 9.54 -13.95 -20.51
CA PRO A 174 10.18 -12.68 -20.75
C PRO A 174 11.57 -12.84 -21.42
N THR A 175 11.76 -12.17 -22.54
CA THR A 175 13.01 -12.11 -23.28
C THR A 175 13.97 -11.09 -22.67
N GLN A 176 15.22 -11.01 -23.17
CA GLN A 176 16.12 -9.92 -22.77
C GLN A 176 15.53 -8.55 -23.11
N ALA A 177 14.83 -8.43 -24.24
CA ALA A 177 14.23 -7.16 -24.66
C ALA A 177 13.13 -6.69 -23.69
N ASP A 178 12.35 -7.62 -23.09
CA ASP A 178 11.34 -7.27 -22.11
C ASP A 178 11.97 -6.75 -20.81
N TRP A 179 13.08 -7.35 -20.36
CA TRP A 179 13.85 -6.86 -19.21
C TRP A 179 14.52 -5.51 -19.46
N ASP A 180 15.04 -5.29 -20.68
CA ASP A 180 15.65 -4.02 -21.07
C ASP A 180 14.57 -2.91 -21.14
N ALA A 181 13.38 -3.23 -21.66
CA ALA A 181 12.23 -2.34 -21.68
C ALA A 181 11.78 -1.97 -20.25
N ALA A 182 11.64 -2.95 -19.37
CA ALA A 182 11.29 -2.71 -17.97
C ALA A 182 12.29 -1.77 -17.27
N LEU A 183 13.59 -1.89 -17.57
CA LEU A 183 14.60 -0.97 -17.03
C LEU A 183 14.47 0.44 -17.60
N GLU A 184 14.14 0.60 -18.89
CA GLU A 184 13.95 1.93 -19.51
C GLU A 184 12.69 2.60 -18.95
N ASP A 185 11.61 1.86 -18.72
CA ASP A 185 10.39 2.39 -18.11
C ASP A 185 10.62 2.80 -16.65
N ALA A 186 11.37 2.00 -15.89
CA ALA A 186 11.80 2.36 -14.56
C ALA A 186 12.58 3.68 -14.53
N LYS A 187 13.52 3.88 -15.46
CA LYS A 187 14.26 5.15 -15.60
C LYS A 187 13.34 6.31 -15.95
N TRP A 188 12.43 6.08 -16.92
CA TRP A 188 11.50 7.12 -17.34
C TRP A 188 10.65 7.63 -16.15
N LEU A 189 10.08 6.72 -15.36
CA LEU A 189 9.29 7.10 -14.18
C LEU A 189 10.15 7.80 -13.11
N ALA A 190 11.34 7.28 -12.82
CA ALA A 190 12.26 7.91 -11.88
C ALA A 190 12.64 9.34 -12.31
N ASP A 191 12.97 9.53 -13.61
CA ASP A 191 13.29 10.85 -14.17
C ASP A 191 12.11 11.82 -14.07
N LYS A 192 10.89 11.35 -14.29
CA LYS A 192 9.66 12.15 -14.13
C LYS A 192 9.47 12.59 -12.68
N CYS A 193 9.61 11.68 -11.73
CA CYS A 193 9.48 12.01 -10.30
C CYS A 193 10.58 12.97 -9.82
N VAL A 194 11.81 12.82 -10.30
CA VAL A 194 12.90 13.78 -10.02
C VAL A 194 12.58 15.15 -10.61
N ALA A 195 12.03 15.21 -11.83
CA ALA A 195 11.70 16.47 -12.47
C ALA A 195 10.57 17.23 -11.74
N GLY A 196 9.58 16.52 -11.21
CA GLY A 196 8.43 17.10 -10.50
C GLY A 196 8.69 17.36 -9.01
N SER A 197 9.49 16.52 -8.34
CA SER A 197 9.51 16.47 -6.86
C SER A 197 10.91 16.35 -6.24
N ALA A 198 11.99 16.72 -6.94
CA ALA A 198 13.36 16.58 -6.43
C ALA A 198 13.58 17.16 -5.02
N ASP A 199 12.90 18.25 -4.70
CA ASP A 199 13.03 18.94 -3.40
C ASP A 199 12.28 18.21 -2.27
N VAL A 200 11.39 17.28 -2.59
CA VAL A 200 10.54 16.54 -1.65
C VAL A 200 11.10 15.13 -1.39
N LEU A 201 11.58 14.45 -2.44
CA LEU A 201 12.03 13.06 -2.38
C LEU A 201 13.00 12.72 -1.22
N PRO A 202 13.94 13.59 -0.80
CA PRO A 202 14.85 13.28 0.32
C PRO A 202 14.17 13.10 1.68
N TYR A 203 12.93 13.58 1.83
CA TYR A 203 12.28 13.77 3.12
C TYR A 203 11.01 12.93 3.33
N ILE A 204 10.65 12.07 2.38
CA ILE A 204 9.37 11.33 2.39
C ILE A 204 9.48 9.90 2.96
N GLY A 205 10.66 9.48 3.40
CA GLY A 205 10.89 8.14 3.91
C GLY A 205 10.07 7.79 5.16
N THR A 206 9.88 6.49 5.38
CA THR A 206 9.11 5.94 6.51
C THR A 206 9.62 6.40 7.87
N THR A 207 10.93 6.53 8.05
CA THR A 207 11.50 7.03 9.31
C THR A 207 11.07 8.46 9.62
N ALA A 208 11.09 9.35 8.62
CA ALA A 208 10.63 10.73 8.79
C ALA A 208 9.13 10.78 9.11
N SER A 209 8.31 9.97 8.43
CA SER A 209 6.87 9.84 8.72
C SER A 209 6.59 9.28 10.12
N ALA A 210 7.40 8.34 10.62
CA ALA A 210 7.30 7.85 11.99
C ALA A 210 7.67 8.92 13.03
N ARG A 211 8.59 9.84 12.71
CA ARG A 211 8.86 11.02 13.55
C ARG A 211 7.71 12.03 13.53
N ASP A 212 7.00 12.14 12.39
CA ASP A 212 5.77 12.92 12.32
C ASP A 212 4.68 12.33 13.23
N MET A 213 4.57 11.00 13.36
CA MET A 213 3.65 10.38 14.31
C MET A 213 3.95 10.80 15.76
N GLU A 214 5.22 10.90 16.15
CA GLU A 214 5.58 11.41 17.48
C GLU A 214 5.22 12.90 17.65
N SER A 215 5.39 13.69 16.59
CA SER A 215 4.98 15.09 16.55
C SER A 215 3.46 15.23 16.66
N ILE A 216 2.70 14.41 15.95
CA ILE A 216 1.22 14.33 16.04
C ILE A 216 0.79 13.94 17.46
N ARG A 217 1.41 12.89 18.04
CA ARG A 217 1.15 12.50 19.44
C ARG A 217 1.33 13.64 20.40
N ALA A 218 2.46 14.34 20.29
CA ALA A 218 2.79 15.47 21.16
C ALA A 218 1.79 16.63 20.97
N ALA A 219 1.42 16.96 19.73
CA ALA A 219 0.44 18.00 19.41
C ALA A 219 -0.98 17.64 19.88
N MET A 220 -1.37 16.37 19.88
CA MET A 220 -2.62 15.88 20.49
C MET A 220 -2.59 15.92 22.02
N GLY A 221 -1.44 16.11 22.65
CA GLY A 221 -1.29 16.19 24.09
C GLY A 221 -1.49 14.85 24.82
N VAL A 222 -1.30 13.72 24.15
CA VAL A 222 -1.41 12.39 24.75
C VAL A 222 -0.03 11.84 25.14
N GLU A 223 0.02 11.13 26.28
CA GLU A 223 1.27 10.54 26.77
C GLU A 223 1.71 9.39 25.86
N LYS A 224 0.76 8.58 25.39
CA LYS A 224 0.97 7.41 24.53
C LYS A 224 0.04 7.46 23.35
N LEU A 225 0.54 7.00 22.20
CA LEU A 225 -0.19 6.95 20.94
C LEU A 225 -0.79 5.55 20.75
N SER A 226 -2.12 5.45 20.73
CA SER A 226 -2.81 4.28 20.22
C SER A 226 -2.96 4.38 18.70
N TYR A 227 -2.78 3.26 17.99
CA TYR A 227 -2.65 3.27 16.54
C TYR A 227 -3.19 1.98 15.92
N ILE A 228 -3.83 2.10 14.77
CA ILE A 228 -4.09 0.99 13.87
C ILE A 228 -3.42 1.31 12.52
N GLY A 229 -2.46 0.47 12.13
CA GLY A 229 -1.82 0.55 10.83
C GLY A 229 -2.20 -0.64 9.98
N TYR A 230 -2.70 -0.36 8.78
CA TYR A 230 -3.06 -1.35 7.79
C TYR A 230 -1.97 -1.41 6.72
N SER A 231 -1.61 -2.62 6.26
CA SER A 231 -0.66 -2.79 5.15
C SER A 231 0.67 -2.07 5.41
N TYR A 232 1.12 -1.16 4.56
CA TYR A 232 2.31 -0.33 4.81
C TYR A 232 2.25 0.42 6.16
N GLY A 233 1.06 0.76 6.66
CA GLY A 233 0.91 1.33 8.00
C GLY A 233 1.50 0.45 9.11
N THR A 234 1.70 -0.84 8.86
CA THR A 234 2.36 -1.76 9.79
C THR A 234 3.87 -1.50 9.87
N SER A 235 4.52 -1.22 8.74
CA SER A 235 5.92 -0.79 8.70
C SER A 235 6.09 0.53 9.44
N LEU A 236 5.22 1.49 9.20
CA LEU A 236 5.22 2.78 9.86
C LEU A 236 5.05 2.63 11.38
N GLY A 237 4.09 1.80 11.83
CA GLY A 237 3.87 1.52 13.25
C GLY A 237 5.04 0.78 13.91
N SER A 238 5.69 -0.15 13.22
CA SER A 238 6.85 -0.89 13.73
C SER A 238 8.09 0.01 13.87
N VAL A 239 8.31 0.92 12.91
CA VAL A 239 9.37 1.93 12.98
C VAL A 239 9.10 2.93 14.12
N PHE A 240 7.84 3.41 14.24
CA PHE A 240 7.45 4.26 15.37
C PHE A 240 7.71 3.59 16.72
N ALA A 241 7.31 2.32 16.87
CA ALA A 241 7.54 1.56 18.11
C ALA A 241 9.03 1.36 18.42
N THR A 242 9.86 1.26 17.38
CA THR A 242 11.32 1.12 17.52
C THR A 242 11.97 2.44 17.93
N LEU A 243 11.57 3.54 17.31
CA LEU A 243 12.15 4.87 17.60
C LEU A 243 11.65 5.45 18.93
N TYR A 244 10.38 5.21 19.27
CA TYR A 244 9.70 5.84 20.40
C TYR A 244 8.96 4.82 21.30
N PRO A 245 9.63 3.78 21.83
CA PRO A 245 8.97 2.71 22.56
C PRO A 245 8.19 3.19 23.79
N ASN A 246 8.59 4.28 24.39
CA ASN A 246 7.91 4.88 25.56
C ASN A 246 6.64 5.66 25.18
N SER A 247 6.52 6.08 23.92
CA SER A 247 5.35 6.80 23.39
C SER A 247 4.25 5.85 22.86
N VAL A 248 4.54 4.54 22.80
CA VAL A 248 3.61 3.52 22.31
C VAL A 248 2.47 3.29 23.31
N GLY A 249 1.23 3.38 22.82
CA GLY A 249 0.01 2.94 23.46
C GLY A 249 -0.39 1.51 23.03
N ASN A 250 -1.62 1.32 22.62
CA ASN A 250 -2.09 0.05 22.04
C ASN A 250 -1.97 0.11 20.52
N LEU A 251 -1.05 -0.66 19.95
CA LEU A 251 -0.78 -0.72 18.50
C LEU A 251 -1.34 -2.00 17.91
N ILE A 252 -2.17 -1.87 16.86
CA ILE A 252 -2.61 -2.96 15.98
C ILE A 252 -1.96 -2.76 14.63
N LEU A 253 -1.29 -3.81 14.12
CA LEU A 253 -0.61 -3.85 12.82
C LEU A 253 -1.26 -4.95 11.99
N ASP A 254 -2.13 -4.57 11.04
CA ASP A 254 -2.98 -5.49 10.29
C ASP A 254 -2.56 -5.60 8.83
N GLY A 255 -2.37 -6.83 8.34
CA GLY A 255 -1.81 -7.07 7.01
C GLY A 255 -0.33 -6.68 6.97
N ALA A 256 0.48 -7.31 7.82
CA ALA A 256 1.82 -6.86 8.13
C ALA A 256 2.82 -7.10 7.00
N ILE A 257 3.74 -6.15 6.85
CA ILE A 257 4.92 -6.24 5.99
C ILE A 257 6.10 -6.68 6.84
N ASP A 258 6.82 -7.72 6.39
CA ASP A 258 8.03 -8.20 7.08
C ASP A 258 9.05 -7.06 7.23
N PRO A 259 9.42 -6.67 8.45
CA PRO A 259 10.40 -5.61 8.67
C PRO A 259 11.86 -6.04 8.40
N SER A 260 12.09 -7.31 8.10
CA SER A 260 13.41 -7.91 7.91
C SER A 260 13.46 -8.85 6.70
N PRO A 261 13.06 -8.39 5.50
CA PRO A 261 13.03 -9.25 4.32
C PRO A 261 14.42 -9.76 3.97
N ASP A 262 14.49 -11.02 3.58
CA ASP A 262 15.70 -11.64 3.09
C ASP A 262 15.83 -11.50 1.56
N ASP A 263 16.96 -11.11 1.06
CA ASP A 263 17.41 -11.14 -0.35
C ASP A 263 16.44 -10.60 -1.45
N ASN A 264 15.42 -9.81 -1.10
CA ASN A 264 14.34 -9.34 -1.96
C ASN A 264 13.38 -10.46 -2.45
N SER A 265 13.21 -11.50 -1.65
CA SER A 265 12.25 -12.57 -1.93
C SER A 265 10.78 -12.07 -1.85
N GLU A 266 10.55 -10.96 -1.17
CA GLU A 266 9.24 -10.34 -1.01
C GLU A 266 8.54 -10.07 -2.34
N TYR A 267 9.23 -9.60 -3.39
CA TYR A 267 8.64 -9.41 -4.72
C TYR A 267 7.98 -10.69 -5.24
N GLY A 268 8.69 -11.81 -5.10
CA GLY A 268 8.15 -13.08 -5.55
C GLY A 268 7.11 -13.67 -4.60
N GLU A 269 7.24 -13.48 -3.29
CA GLU A 269 6.28 -14.00 -2.30
C GLU A 269 4.92 -13.33 -2.45
N GLN A 270 4.90 -12.02 -2.69
CA GLN A 270 3.68 -11.30 -2.97
C GLN A 270 3.03 -11.76 -4.28
N GLY A 271 3.80 -11.91 -5.37
CA GLY A 271 3.29 -12.48 -6.62
C GLY A 271 2.61 -13.83 -6.41
N VAL A 272 3.18 -14.68 -5.55
CA VAL A 272 2.56 -15.97 -5.18
C VAL A 272 1.27 -15.80 -4.40
N SER A 273 1.16 -14.80 -3.54
CA SER A 273 -0.06 -14.55 -2.77
C SER A 273 -1.18 -13.99 -3.65
N ILE A 274 -0.87 -13.07 -4.57
CA ILE A 274 -1.83 -12.56 -5.56
C ILE A 274 -2.32 -13.71 -6.45
N GLN A 275 -1.40 -14.53 -6.97
CA GLN A 275 -1.74 -15.71 -7.77
C GLN A 275 -2.66 -16.67 -7.01
N GLY A 276 -2.33 -16.94 -5.75
CA GLY A 276 -3.15 -17.81 -4.91
C GLY A 276 -4.57 -17.27 -4.69
N ALA A 277 -4.74 -15.97 -4.51
CA ALA A 277 -6.06 -15.34 -4.40
C ALA A 277 -6.84 -15.41 -5.72
N LEU A 278 -6.18 -15.13 -6.85
CA LEU A 278 -6.76 -15.29 -8.18
C LEU A 278 -7.23 -16.72 -8.44
N ASP A 279 -6.39 -17.71 -8.15
CA ASP A 279 -6.73 -19.13 -8.35
C ASP A 279 -7.92 -19.54 -7.49
N ARG A 280 -8.02 -19.06 -6.24
CA ARG A 280 -9.16 -19.34 -5.36
C ARG A 280 -10.43 -18.64 -5.84
N MET A 281 -10.35 -17.40 -6.34
CA MET A 281 -11.48 -16.71 -6.97
C MET A 281 -12.00 -17.49 -8.19
N MET A 282 -11.10 -17.92 -9.08
CA MET A 282 -11.50 -18.72 -10.25
C MET A 282 -12.12 -20.06 -9.85
N ALA A 283 -11.54 -20.75 -8.87
CA ALA A 283 -12.09 -22.02 -8.37
C ALA A 283 -13.46 -21.85 -7.70
N TRP A 284 -13.68 -20.73 -7.01
CA TRP A 284 -14.97 -20.37 -6.46
C TRP A 284 -16.01 -20.16 -7.55
N CYS A 285 -15.68 -19.43 -8.62
CA CYS A 285 -16.58 -19.25 -9.77
C CYS A 285 -16.85 -20.59 -10.49
N ASP A 286 -15.81 -21.42 -10.70
CA ASP A 286 -15.97 -22.72 -11.37
C ASP A 286 -16.85 -23.71 -10.58
N ALA A 287 -16.92 -23.57 -9.26
CA ALA A 287 -17.76 -24.38 -8.39
C ALA A 287 -19.23 -23.91 -8.34
N ASP A 288 -19.52 -22.68 -8.74
CA ASP A 288 -20.86 -22.11 -8.75
C ASP A 288 -21.48 -22.18 -10.16
N SER A 289 -22.57 -22.93 -10.29
CA SER A 289 -23.31 -23.05 -11.56
C SER A 289 -23.94 -21.72 -12.03
N ASP A 290 -24.11 -20.77 -11.14
CA ASP A 290 -24.70 -19.45 -11.39
C ASP A 290 -23.63 -18.38 -11.68
N CYS A 291 -22.33 -18.72 -11.58
CA CYS A 291 -21.27 -17.81 -11.97
C CYS A 291 -21.40 -17.41 -13.45
N PRO A 292 -21.47 -16.08 -13.74
CA PRO A 292 -21.80 -15.59 -15.08
C PRO A 292 -20.69 -15.81 -16.09
N PHE A 293 -19.44 -16.07 -15.66
CA PHE A 293 -18.27 -16.14 -16.52
C PHE A 293 -17.66 -17.54 -16.54
N GLY A 294 -17.17 -17.97 -17.70
CA GLY A 294 -16.34 -19.17 -17.85
C GLY A 294 -17.07 -20.51 -17.96
N ASN A 295 -18.33 -20.64 -17.52
CA ASN A 295 -19.08 -21.91 -17.52
C ASN A 295 -18.29 -23.09 -16.91
N GLY A 296 -17.69 -22.91 -15.71
CA GLY A 296 -16.85 -23.88 -15.03
C GLY A 296 -15.45 -24.05 -15.65
N LYS A 297 -14.96 -23.06 -16.38
CA LYS A 297 -13.62 -22.99 -16.99
C LYS A 297 -13.09 -21.56 -16.97
N THR A 298 -13.21 -20.90 -15.84
CA THR A 298 -12.95 -19.46 -15.67
C THR A 298 -11.55 -19.10 -16.14
N ARG A 299 -10.52 -19.82 -15.73
CA ARG A 299 -9.14 -19.59 -16.16
C ARG A 299 -9.02 -19.55 -17.69
N LYS A 300 -9.45 -20.61 -18.35
CA LYS A 300 -9.36 -20.70 -19.81
C LYS A 300 -10.11 -19.60 -20.55
N SER A 301 -11.26 -19.20 -20.00
CA SER A 301 -12.09 -18.14 -20.59
C SER A 301 -11.45 -16.78 -20.41
N MET A 302 -10.79 -16.55 -19.29
CA MET A 302 -10.04 -15.32 -19.00
C MET A 302 -8.81 -15.20 -19.91
N ASP A 303 -8.02 -16.26 -20.06
CA ASP A 303 -6.85 -16.26 -20.96
C ASP A 303 -7.28 -15.93 -22.40
N ALA A 304 -8.33 -16.58 -22.91
CA ALA A 304 -8.83 -16.31 -24.26
C ALA A 304 -9.41 -14.89 -24.42
N LEU A 305 -10.04 -14.35 -23.38
CA LEU A 305 -10.52 -12.96 -23.38
C LEU A 305 -9.34 -11.98 -23.44
N PHE A 306 -8.31 -12.21 -22.64
CA PHE A 306 -7.14 -11.31 -22.57
C PHE A 306 -6.33 -11.32 -23.87
N GLU A 307 -6.14 -12.49 -24.51
CA GLU A 307 -5.58 -12.57 -25.86
C GLU A 307 -6.42 -11.75 -26.88
N GLN A 308 -7.75 -11.81 -26.76
CA GLN A 308 -8.62 -11.01 -27.63
C GLN A 308 -8.50 -9.52 -27.38
N LEU A 309 -8.37 -9.09 -26.12
CA LEU A 309 -8.23 -7.69 -25.73
C LEU A 309 -6.90 -7.08 -26.23
N ASP A 310 -5.83 -7.86 -26.28
CA ASP A 310 -4.54 -7.40 -26.83
C ASP A 310 -4.60 -7.19 -28.34
N GLU A 311 -5.42 -7.98 -29.04
CA GLU A 311 -5.65 -7.79 -30.47
C GLU A 311 -6.68 -6.69 -30.79
N ARG A 312 -7.69 -6.55 -29.94
CA ARG A 312 -8.84 -5.66 -30.12
C ARG A 312 -9.35 -5.16 -28.77
N PRO A 313 -8.72 -4.10 -28.24
CA PRO A 313 -9.18 -3.45 -27.00
C PRO A 313 -10.63 -2.99 -27.12
N VAL A 314 -11.36 -2.97 -26.01
CA VAL A 314 -12.73 -2.45 -25.93
C VAL A 314 -12.67 -0.95 -25.67
N GLU A 315 -13.38 -0.14 -26.47
CA GLU A 315 -13.49 1.31 -26.28
C GLU A 315 -14.52 1.63 -25.20
N LEU A 316 -14.17 2.54 -24.26
CA LEU A 316 -15.05 3.08 -23.23
C LEU A 316 -15.76 4.34 -23.71
N ALA A 317 -16.85 4.70 -23.02
CA ALA A 317 -17.63 5.90 -23.34
C ALA A 317 -16.82 7.21 -23.19
N ASP A 318 -15.82 7.23 -22.35
CA ASP A 318 -14.92 8.38 -22.12
C ASP A 318 -13.72 8.44 -23.09
N GLY A 319 -13.58 7.48 -23.99
CA GLY A 319 -12.54 7.41 -25.00
C GLY A 319 -11.29 6.62 -24.59
N ARG A 320 -11.21 6.13 -23.34
CA ARG A 320 -10.18 5.17 -22.92
C ARG A 320 -10.42 3.79 -23.56
N THR A 321 -9.45 2.90 -23.46
CA THR A 321 -9.56 1.54 -23.97
C THR A 321 -9.20 0.52 -22.91
N VAL A 322 -9.94 -0.58 -22.86
CA VAL A 322 -9.67 -1.73 -22.01
C VAL A 322 -8.90 -2.78 -22.84
N ASN A 323 -7.62 -2.91 -22.57
CA ASN A 323 -6.76 -4.00 -23.02
C ASN A 323 -6.56 -5.02 -21.88
N SER A 324 -5.72 -6.04 -22.07
CA SER A 324 -5.46 -7.05 -21.02
C SER A 324 -4.84 -6.43 -19.76
N THR A 325 -3.88 -5.50 -19.90
CA THR A 325 -3.23 -4.82 -18.77
C THR A 325 -4.22 -4.04 -17.92
N PHE A 326 -5.06 -3.24 -18.57
CA PHE A 326 -6.11 -2.49 -17.89
C PHE A 326 -7.10 -3.43 -17.18
N ALA A 327 -7.47 -4.55 -17.83
CA ALA A 327 -8.35 -5.55 -17.22
C ALA A 327 -7.69 -6.25 -16.02
N TRP A 328 -6.39 -6.58 -16.09
CA TRP A 328 -5.64 -7.13 -14.96
C TRP A 328 -5.69 -6.23 -13.73
N THR A 329 -5.54 -4.92 -13.91
CA THR A 329 -5.65 -3.95 -12.82
C THR A 329 -6.99 -4.03 -12.11
N GLY A 330 -8.08 -4.04 -12.88
CA GLY A 330 -9.44 -4.18 -12.33
C GLY A 330 -9.64 -5.51 -11.58
N ILE A 331 -9.08 -6.61 -12.08
CA ILE A 331 -9.16 -7.91 -11.40
C ILE A 331 -8.34 -7.90 -10.10
N ILE A 332 -7.10 -7.41 -10.12
CA ILE A 332 -6.26 -7.30 -8.92
C ILE A 332 -6.97 -6.51 -7.83
N ALA A 333 -7.62 -5.39 -8.16
CA ALA A 333 -8.39 -4.58 -7.22
C ALA A 333 -9.42 -5.40 -6.43
N THR A 334 -10.08 -6.37 -7.09
CA THR A 334 -11.11 -7.20 -6.46
C THR A 334 -10.55 -8.28 -5.53
N LEU A 335 -9.27 -8.66 -5.70
CA LEU A 335 -8.66 -9.70 -4.86
C LEU A 335 -8.41 -9.23 -3.42
N TYR A 336 -8.38 -7.93 -3.18
CA TYR A 336 -8.22 -7.33 -1.85
C TYR A 336 -9.40 -7.59 -0.92
N ASN A 337 -10.57 -7.90 -1.48
CA ASN A 337 -11.75 -8.20 -0.68
C ASN A 337 -12.56 -9.34 -1.32
N ARG A 338 -12.82 -10.41 -0.52
CA ARG A 338 -13.63 -11.55 -0.95
C ARG A 338 -15.00 -11.15 -1.49
N ASP A 339 -15.61 -10.11 -0.93
CA ASP A 339 -16.94 -9.62 -1.33
C ASP A 339 -16.93 -8.95 -2.73
N PHE A 340 -15.75 -8.66 -3.26
CA PHE A 340 -15.58 -8.06 -4.58
C PHE A 340 -15.37 -9.08 -5.70
N TRP A 341 -15.27 -10.38 -5.40
CA TRP A 341 -15.10 -11.42 -6.42
C TRP A 341 -16.28 -11.48 -7.40
N ASP A 342 -17.50 -11.19 -6.93
CA ASP A 342 -18.66 -11.07 -7.82
C ASP A 342 -18.49 -9.95 -8.85
N TYR A 343 -17.90 -8.81 -8.47
CA TYR A 343 -17.60 -7.72 -9.41
C TYR A 343 -16.56 -8.14 -10.45
N ALA A 344 -15.53 -8.91 -10.05
CA ALA A 344 -14.54 -9.44 -10.99
C ALA A 344 -15.18 -10.30 -12.08
N VAL A 345 -15.96 -11.30 -11.70
CA VAL A 345 -16.55 -12.24 -12.66
C VAL A 345 -17.66 -11.62 -13.50
N ASN A 346 -18.43 -10.66 -12.95
CA ASN A 346 -19.39 -9.87 -13.71
C ASN A 346 -18.67 -8.96 -14.71
N GLY A 347 -17.60 -8.25 -14.28
CA GLY A 347 -16.80 -7.41 -15.15
C GLY A 347 -16.16 -8.18 -16.31
N LEU A 348 -15.62 -9.37 -16.04
CA LEU A 348 -15.11 -10.26 -17.09
C LEU A 348 -16.20 -10.70 -18.06
N ASN A 349 -17.41 -11.00 -17.54
CA ASN A 349 -18.55 -11.41 -18.39
C ASN A 349 -19.05 -10.27 -19.28
N GLU A 350 -19.16 -9.05 -18.75
CA GLU A 350 -19.54 -7.86 -19.50
C GLU A 350 -18.48 -7.51 -20.55
N LEU A 351 -17.21 -7.55 -20.15
CA LEU A 351 -16.07 -7.29 -21.03
C LEU A 351 -16.01 -8.28 -22.21
N ALA A 352 -16.33 -9.56 -21.97
CA ALA A 352 -16.44 -10.56 -23.04
C ALA A 352 -17.59 -10.27 -24.03
N GLN A 353 -18.55 -9.44 -23.63
CA GLN A 353 -19.65 -8.95 -24.48
C GLN A 353 -19.34 -7.60 -25.14
N GLY A 354 -18.17 -7.03 -24.88
CA GLY A 354 -17.70 -5.74 -25.42
C GLY A 354 -18.08 -4.54 -24.56
N ASP A 355 -18.47 -4.76 -23.31
CA ASP A 355 -18.75 -3.71 -22.32
C ASP A 355 -17.64 -3.71 -21.24
N GLY A 356 -16.83 -2.65 -21.22
CA GLY A 356 -15.69 -2.51 -20.31
C GLY A 356 -15.95 -1.61 -19.11
N GLU A 357 -17.15 -1.05 -18.94
CA GLU A 357 -17.41 0.00 -17.96
C GLU A 357 -17.24 -0.48 -16.50
N LEU A 358 -17.63 -1.72 -16.18
CA LEU A 358 -17.43 -2.26 -14.83
C LEU A 358 -15.95 -2.48 -14.52
N ILE A 359 -15.17 -2.96 -15.48
CA ILE A 359 -13.71 -3.07 -15.32
C ILE A 359 -13.08 -1.68 -15.15
N ALA A 360 -13.54 -0.68 -15.92
CA ALA A 360 -13.06 0.70 -15.78
C ALA A 360 -13.36 1.27 -14.38
N LEU A 361 -14.56 1.02 -13.85
CA LEU A 361 -14.90 1.42 -12.47
C LEU A 361 -13.97 0.80 -11.42
N LEU A 362 -13.63 -0.49 -11.58
CA LEU A 362 -12.70 -1.17 -10.67
C LEU A 362 -11.29 -0.60 -10.78
N VAL A 363 -10.82 -0.31 -11.99
CA VAL A 363 -9.53 0.34 -12.23
C VAL A 363 -9.54 1.74 -11.64
N ASP A 364 -10.52 2.57 -11.93
CA ASP A 364 -10.62 3.95 -11.44
C ASP A 364 -10.66 3.99 -9.90
N SER A 365 -11.36 3.04 -9.27
CA SER A 365 -11.36 2.90 -7.81
C SER A 365 -9.98 2.55 -7.25
N TYR A 366 -9.27 1.63 -7.90
CA TYR A 366 -7.96 1.15 -7.45
C TYR A 366 -6.85 2.17 -7.69
N THR A 367 -6.93 2.90 -8.80
CA THR A 367 -5.96 3.93 -9.18
C THR A 367 -6.28 5.30 -8.60
N GLU A 368 -7.36 5.41 -7.84
CA GLU A 368 -7.87 6.66 -7.28
C GLU A 368 -8.14 7.74 -8.35
N ARG A 369 -8.53 7.30 -9.56
CA ARG A 369 -8.96 8.21 -10.63
C ARG A 369 -10.32 8.80 -10.29
N ARG A 370 -10.44 10.12 -10.36
CA ARG A 370 -11.65 10.90 -10.04
C ARG A 370 -12.07 11.76 -11.23
N GLU A 371 -13.21 12.43 -11.11
CA GLU A 371 -13.72 13.34 -12.15
C GLU A 371 -12.72 14.43 -12.55
N TYR A 372 -11.84 14.84 -11.62
CA TYR A 372 -10.89 15.94 -11.79
C TYR A 372 -9.41 15.49 -11.86
N GLY A 373 -9.14 14.24 -12.19
CA GLY A 373 -7.80 13.69 -12.30
C GLY A 373 -7.48 12.59 -11.28
N PHE A 374 -6.22 12.22 -11.19
CA PHE A 374 -5.74 11.22 -10.25
C PHE A 374 -5.35 11.83 -8.91
N ARG A 375 -5.52 11.06 -7.83
CA ARG A 375 -4.78 11.28 -6.59
C ARG A 375 -3.36 10.73 -6.77
N ASN A 376 -2.42 11.20 -5.93
CA ASN A 376 -1.02 10.84 -6.14
C ASN A 376 -0.58 9.49 -5.54
N LEU A 377 -1.52 8.57 -5.24
CA LEU A 377 -1.19 7.26 -4.68
C LEU A 377 -0.12 6.54 -5.52
N HIS A 378 -0.32 6.46 -6.83
CA HIS A 378 0.56 5.72 -7.73
C HIS A 378 1.91 6.41 -8.03
N GLU A 379 2.07 7.65 -7.57
CA GLU A 379 3.32 8.40 -7.60
C GLU A 379 4.03 8.35 -6.24
N ALA A 380 3.29 8.59 -5.15
CA ALA A 380 3.80 8.52 -3.79
C ALA A 380 4.25 7.11 -3.40
N PHE A 381 3.53 6.08 -3.88
CA PHE A 381 3.84 4.67 -3.60
C PHE A 381 5.27 4.30 -4.01
N PRO A 382 5.68 4.40 -5.29
CA PRO A 382 7.05 4.10 -5.69
C PRO A 382 8.07 5.06 -5.07
N ALA A 383 7.71 6.33 -4.91
CA ALA A 383 8.61 7.34 -4.38
C ALA A 383 9.01 7.03 -2.93
N ILE A 384 8.05 6.72 -2.06
CA ILE A 384 8.32 6.38 -0.66
C ILE A 384 9.07 5.06 -0.57
N ASN A 385 8.59 4.01 -1.26
CA ASN A 385 9.23 2.69 -1.24
C ASN A 385 10.69 2.75 -1.71
N CYS A 386 10.96 3.41 -2.83
CA CYS A 386 12.31 3.47 -3.38
C CYS A 386 13.23 4.43 -2.62
N THR A 387 12.67 5.44 -1.94
CA THR A 387 13.43 6.30 -1.02
C THR A 387 13.91 5.49 0.19
N ASP A 388 13.07 4.60 0.72
CA ASP A 388 13.43 3.75 1.86
C ASP A 388 14.34 2.58 1.47
N ASN A 389 14.18 2.05 0.25
CA ASN A 389 14.76 0.77 -0.16
C ASN A 389 15.60 0.91 -1.43
N PRO A 390 16.79 1.53 -1.36
CA PRO A 390 17.69 1.56 -2.49
C PRO A 390 18.05 0.14 -2.94
N ALA A 391 17.89 -0.12 -4.24
CA ALA A 391 17.99 -1.45 -4.80
C ALA A 391 19.06 -1.55 -5.90
N SER A 392 19.15 -2.70 -6.57
CA SER A 392 20.11 -2.95 -7.63
C SER A 392 19.52 -2.68 -9.01
N THR A 393 20.31 -2.15 -9.94
CA THR A 393 19.95 -2.09 -11.38
C THR A 393 20.24 -3.38 -12.14
N SER A 394 20.67 -4.45 -11.44
CA SER A 394 21.06 -5.71 -12.08
C SER A 394 19.87 -6.52 -12.54
N ILE A 395 19.56 -6.49 -13.82
CA ILE A 395 18.56 -7.38 -14.45
C ILE A 395 18.78 -8.85 -14.09
N ALA A 396 20.05 -9.30 -13.97
CA ALA A 396 20.34 -10.68 -13.59
C ALA A 396 19.82 -11.05 -12.20
N LYS A 397 19.81 -10.12 -11.23
CA LYS A 397 19.22 -10.33 -9.90
C LYS A 397 17.71 -10.56 -10.00
N TYR A 398 17.00 -9.70 -10.68
CA TYR A 398 15.53 -9.79 -10.80
C TYR A 398 15.09 -10.97 -11.68
N ARG A 399 15.88 -11.32 -12.69
CA ARG A 399 15.67 -12.56 -13.44
C ARG A 399 15.79 -13.79 -12.55
N ALA A 400 16.73 -13.83 -11.60
CA ALA A 400 16.84 -14.93 -10.66
C ALA A 400 15.62 -15.01 -9.72
N ILE A 401 15.04 -13.87 -9.33
CA ILE A 401 13.76 -13.81 -8.59
C ILE A 401 12.64 -14.37 -9.46
N TYR A 402 12.46 -13.89 -10.69
CA TYR A 402 11.47 -14.40 -11.63
C TYR A 402 11.58 -15.94 -11.79
N GLU A 403 12.78 -16.47 -12.07
CA GLU A 403 13.01 -17.92 -12.25
C GLU A 403 12.65 -18.73 -11.00
N ARG A 404 12.82 -18.18 -9.80
CA ARG A 404 12.45 -18.82 -8.54
C ARG A 404 10.94 -18.92 -8.34
N PHE A 405 10.17 -17.98 -8.85
CA PHE A 405 8.75 -17.84 -8.52
C PHE A 405 7.79 -18.09 -9.69
N LYS A 406 8.25 -18.11 -10.95
CA LYS A 406 7.42 -18.19 -12.15
C LYS A 406 6.45 -19.38 -12.21
N GLU A 407 6.83 -20.53 -11.63
CA GLU A 407 5.93 -21.70 -11.60
C GLU A 407 4.81 -21.57 -10.57
N ARG A 408 4.99 -20.71 -9.56
CA ARG A 408 4.04 -20.48 -8.46
C ARG A 408 3.19 -19.24 -8.66
N ALA A 409 3.66 -18.33 -9.50
CA ALA A 409 2.99 -17.08 -9.83
C ALA A 409 3.13 -16.78 -11.33
N PRO A 410 2.61 -17.67 -12.22
CA PRO A 410 2.82 -17.52 -13.66
C PRO A 410 2.34 -16.18 -14.21
N ASP A 411 1.25 -15.63 -13.68
CA ASP A 411 0.69 -14.36 -14.14
C ASP A 411 1.44 -13.13 -13.60
N PHE A 412 2.12 -13.26 -12.45
CA PHE A 412 2.64 -12.09 -11.70
C PHE A 412 4.16 -12.07 -11.51
N ALA A 413 4.86 -13.20 -11.68
CA ALA A 413 6.28 -13.31 -11.33
C ALA A 413 7.18 -12.33 -12.09
N PHE A 414 6.91 -12.06 -13.38
CA PHE A 414 7.70 -11.12 -14.18
C PHE A 414 7.51 -9.69 -13.71
N GLY A 415 6.25 -9.23 -13.65
CA GLY A 415 5.92 -7.87 -13.22
C GLY A 415 6.44 -7.56 -11.82
N GLN A 416 6.23 -8.51 -10.88
CA GLN A 416 6.74 -8.38 -9.51
C GLN A 416 8.27 -8.31 -9.46
N ALA A 417 8.96 -9.18 -10.16
CA ALA A 417 10.42 -9.15 -10.18
C ALA A 417 10.95 -7.89 -10.86
N ALA A 418 10.35 -7.44 -11.96
CA ALA A 418 10.78 -6.28 -12.73
C ALA A 418 10.55 -4.96 -11.98
N SER A 419 9.51 -4.88 -11.12
CA SER A 419 9.21 -3.67 -10.33
C SER A 419 10.38 -3.21 -9.46
N GLY A 420 11.21 -4.14 -9.00
CA GLY A 420 12.41 -3.82 -8.22
C GLY A 420 13.48 -3.03 -8.99
N LEU A 421 13.43 -3.00 -10.32
CA LEU A 421 14.34 -2.19 -11.14
C LEU A 421 14.15 -0.69 -10.89
N LEU A 422 12.93 -0.26 -10.56
CA LEU A 422 12.62 1.14 -10.29
C LEU A 422 13.43 1.67 -9.11
N CYS A 423 13.45 0.96 -7.99
CA CYS A 423 14.25 1.34 -6.83
C CYS A 423 15.76 1.26 -7.10
N GLY A 424 16.17 0.46 -8.09
CA GLY A 424 17.56 0.41 -8.55
C GLY A 424 18.03 1.67 -9.27
N VAL A 425 17.12 2.35 -9.99
CA VAL A 425 17.40 3.61 -10.72
C VAL A 425 16.97 4.85 -9.95
N TRP A 426 16.28 4.67 -8.81
CA TRP A 426 15.81 5.77 -7.97
C TRP A 426 16.98 6.55 -7.38
N PRO A 427 16.91 7.89 -7.27
CA PRO A 427 17.96 8.66 -6.63
C PRO A 427 18.12 8.27 -5.15
N ASN A 428 19.33 7.92 -4.75
CA ASN A 428 19.62 7.63 -3.34
C ASN A 428 19.80 8.93 -2.56
N VAL A 429 18.68 9.52 -2.14
CA VAL A 429 18.63 10.87 -1.53
C VAL A 429 18.05 10.88 -0.11
N ASN A 430 17.63 9.73 0.44
CA ASN A 430 17.01 9.64 1.76
C ASN A 430 17.95 10.19 2.87
N VAL A 431 17.49 11.24 3.56
CA VAL A 431 18.26 11.90 4.64
C VAL A 431 18.01 11.27 6.02
N ASP A 432 16.97 10.47 6.17
CA ASP A 432 16.58 9.79 7.43
C ASP A 432 16.26 8.31 7.14
N PRO A 433 17.27 7.49 6.86
CA PRO A 433 17.08 6.10 6.43
C PRO A 433 16.44 5.24 7.52
N MET A 434 15.86 4.12 7.11
CA MET A 434 15.27 3.14 8.01
C MET A 434 16.28 2.66 9.06
N PRO A 435 15.84 2.42 10.31
CA PRO A 435 16.69 1.81 11.33
C PRO A 435 17.22 0.44 10.86
N GLU A 436 18.48 0.14 11.17
CA GLU A 436 19.08 -1.18 10.87
C GLU A 436 18.29 -2.35 11.49
N ILE A 437 17.65 -2.11 12.63
CA ILE A 437 16.86 -3.09 13.37
C ILE A 437 15.51 -2.46 13.67
N VAL A 438 14.45 -3.09 13.22
CA VAL A 438 13.06 -2.71 13.50
C VAL A 438 12.43 -3.81 14.35
N ASP A 439 12.60 -3.72 15.67
CA ASP A 439 12.15 -4.77 16.61
C ASP A 439 11.27 -4.29 17.78
N GLY A 440 11.01 -2.98 17.85
CA GLY A 440 10.16 -2.40 18.87
C GLY A 440 10.66 -2.63 20.31
N ALA A 441 11.97 -2.76 20.51
CA ALA A 441 12.53 -3.07 21.82
C ALA A 441 12.14 -2.04 22.88
N GLY A 442 11.50 -2.50 23.95
CA GLY A 442 11.00 -1.65 25.04
C GLY A 442 9.54 -1.17 24.87
N ALA A 443 8.93 -1.40 23.72
CA ALA A 443 7.51 -1.10 23.53
C ALA A 443 6.61 -2.10 24.31
N PRO A 444 5.38 -1.68 24.72
CA PRO A 444 4.39 -2.59 25.24
C PRO A 444 3.96 -3.62 24.20
N PRO A 445 3.09 -4.60 24.54
CA PRO A 445 2.57 -5.55 23.57
C PRO A 445 2.00 -4.88 22.32
N ILE A 446 2.33 -5.44 21.15
CA ILE A 446 1.86 -4.99 19.83
C ILE A 446 1.08 -6.15 19.21
N MET A 447 -0.18 -5.92 18.84
CA MET A 447 -1.00 -6.91 18.15
C MET A 447 -0.69 -6.87 16.65
N VAL A 448 -0.25 -7.98 16.11
CA VAL A 448 -0.07 -8.18 14.65
C VAL A 448 -1.20 -9.07 14.16
N VAL A 449 -2.00 -8.60 13.22
CA VAL A 449 -3.10 -9.34 12.60
C VAL A 449 -2.68 -9.81 11.22
N GLY A 450 -2.91 -11.10 10.93
CA GLY A 450 -2.55 -11.67 9.64
C GLY A 450 -3.67 -12.52 9.06
N THR A 451 -3.99 -12.29 7.78
CA THR A 451 -5.00 -13.02 7.02
C THR A 451 -4.35 -14.15 6.21
N THR A 452 -4.89 -15.37 6.32
CA THR A 452 -4.27 -16.55 5.67
C THR A 452 -4.35 -16.52 4.15
N GLY A 453 -5.34 -15.87 3.58
CA GLY A 453 -5.55 -15.68 2.14
C GLY A 453 -5.24 -14.27 1.65
N ASP A 454 -4.39 -13.52 2.34
CA ASP A 454 -4.03 -12.15 1.98
C ASP A 454 -3.29 -12.11 0.63
N PRO A 455 -3.79 -11.38 -0.38
CA PRO A 455 -3.13 -11.27 -1.68
C PRO A 455 -1.94 -10.30 -1.67
N ALA A 456 -1.99 -9.26 -0.82
CA ALA A 456 -1.05 -8.15 -0.84
C ALA A 456 0.11 -8.34 0.14
N THR A 457 -0.18 -8.76 1.37
CA THR A 457 0.80 -9.01 2.42
C THR A 457 0.71 -10.47 2.87
N PRO A 458 1.53 -11.35 2.29
CA PRO A 458 1.48 -12.78 2.59
C PRO A 458 1.42 -13.06 4.10
N TYR A 459 0.55 -13.96 4.53
CA TYR A 459 0.38 -14.31 5.96
C TYR A 459 1.71 -14.62 6.67
N LYS A 460 2.68 -15.16 5.94
CA LYS A 460 4.05 -15.40 6.42
C LYS A 460 4.67 -14.13 7.00
N TRP A 461 4.48 -12.98 6.36
CA TRP A 461 5.06 -11.71 6.82
C TRP A 461 4.47 -11.25 8.16
N SER A 462 3.18 -11.48 8.39
CA SER A 462 2.57 -11.22 9.71
C SER A 462 3.15 -12.11 10.81
N GLN A 463 3.47 -13.37 10.46
CA GLN A 463 4.15 -14.29 11.38
C GLN A 463 5.58 -13.82 11.69
N GLU A 464 6.31 -13.36 10.69
CA GLU A 464 7.68 -12.86 10.79
C GLU A 464 7.73 -11.55 11.56
N MET A 465 6.85 -10.59 11.26
CA MET A 465 6.74 -9.35 12.04
C MET A 465 6.44 -9.63 13.52
N ALA A 466 5.46 -10.48 13.81
CA ALA A 466 5.13 -10.83 15.20
C ALA A 466 6.29 -11.51 15.94
N ALA A 467 7.13 -12.26 15.24
CA ALA A 467 8.31 -12.90 15.80
C ALA A 467 9.50 -11.93 15.95
N THR A 468 9.65 -10.96 15.07
CA THR A 468 10.71 -9.95 15.08
C THR A 468 10.50 -8.92 16.17
N LEU A 469 9.28 -8.42 16.33
CA LEU A 469 8.91 -7.48 17.38
C LEU A 469 9.05 -8.14 18.76
N LYS A 470 9.83 -7.53 19.66
CA LYS A 470 10.10 -8.08 21.01
C LYS A 470 8.86 -8.32 21.85
N SER A 471 7.80 -7.56 21.59
CA SER A 471 6.50 -7.65 22.25
C SER A 471 5.37 -7.99 21.26
N GLY A 472 5.70 -8.55 20.10
CA GLY A 472 4.74 -8.90 19.06
C GLY A 472 3.82 -10.04 19.49
N PHE A 473 2.53 -9.92 19.16
CA PHE A 473 1.50 -10.92 19.41
C PHE A 473 0.71 -11.17 18.12
N LEU A 474 0.73 -12.40 17.61
CA LEU A 474 0.03 -12.76 16.38
C LEU A 474 -1.43 -13.15 16.65
N LEU A 475 -2.36 -12.48 15.97
CA LEU A 475 -3.76 -12.86 15.82
C LEU A 475 -4.01 -13.27 14.37
N THR A 476 -4.62 -14.42 14.14
CA THR A 476 -4.82 -14.96 12.79
C THR A 476 -6.27 -14.90 12.36
N TYR A 477 -6.53 -14.29 11.21
CA TYR A 477 -7.78 -14.47 10.47
C TYR A 477 -7.62 -15.59 9.44
N VAL A 478 -8.51 -16.60 9.49
CA VAL A 478 -8.56 -17.69 8.52
C VAL A 478 -9.60 -17.34 7.47
N GLY A 479 -9.19 -16.62 6.46
CA GLY A 479 -10.09 -16.08 5.44
C GLY A 479 -9.34 -15.49 4.26
N GLU A 480 -10.07 -14.81 3.39
CA GLU A 480 -9.63 -14.18 2.15
C GLU A 480 -9.63 -12.66 2.26
N GLY A 481 -8.76 -12.03 1.49
CA GLY A 481 -8.67 -10.59 1.35
C GLY A 481 -7.55 -9.96 2.16
N HIS A 482 -7.30 -8.70 1.91
CA HIS A 482 -6.25 -7.91 2.54
C HIS A 482 -6.77 -7.26 3.81
N THR A 483 -6.04 -7.42 4.93
CA THR A 483 -6.41 -6.96 6.27
C THR A 483 -7.67 -7.64 6.85
N ALA A 484 -7.92 -7.52 8.15
CA ALA A 484 -9.03 -8.22 8.79
C ALA A 484 -9.81 -7.38 9.82
N VAL A 485 -9.21 -6.34 10.42
CA VAL A 485 -9.88 -5.46 11.39
C VAL A 485 -10.82 -4.51 10.65
N GLY A 486 -12.09 -4.50 11.04
CA GLY A 486 -13.11 -3.64 10.44
C GLY A 486 -14.19 -4.41 9.66
N GLY A 487 -14.71 -5.50 10.23
CA GLY A 487 -15.92 -6.16 9.73
C GLY A 487 -15.71 -7.48 8.98
N LYS A 488 -14.48 -8.01 8.92
CA LYS A 488 -14.22 -9.30 8.28
C LYS A 488 -14.61 -10.48 9.16
N SER A 489 -14.43 -10.36 10.48
CA SER A 489 -14.72 -11.41 11.46
C SER A 489 -15.04 -10.78 12.81
N GLU A 490 -16.18 -11.14 13.39
CA GLU A 490 -16.58 -10.70 14.75
C GLU A 490 -15.50 -11.06 15.79
N CYS A 491 -14.85 -12.22 15.64
CA CYS A 491 -13.77 -12.65 16.51
C CYS A 491 -12.53 -11.76 16.42
N ILE A 492 -12.15 -11.31 15.21
CA ILE A 492 -11.05 -10.35 15.00
C ILE A 492 -11.42 -8.99 15.60
N ASP A 493 -12.62 -8.52 15.32
CA ASP A 493 -13.10 -7.21 15.77
C ASP A 493 -13.23 -7.16 17.31
N ASP A 494 -13.75 -8.20 17.95
CA ASP A 494 -13.81 -8.29 19.40
C ASP A 494 -12.42 -8.26 20.04
N ALA A 495 -11.46 -8.97 19.46
CA ALA A 495 -10.07 -8.95 19.93
C ALA A 495 -9.42 -7.58 19.75
N ALA A 496 -9.64 -6.92 18.60
CA ALA A 496 -9.16 -5.58 18.32
C ALA A 496 -9.76 -4.54 19.28
N ILE A 497 -11.07 -4.61 19.53
CA ILE A 497 -11.79 -3.75 20.47
C ILE A 497 -11.21 -3.91 21.89
N ALA A 498 -11.11 -5.15 22.39
CA ALA A 498 -10.58 -5.41 23.73
C ALA A 498 -9.14 -4.92 23.88
N PHE A 499 -8.33 -5.10 22.84
CA PHE A 499 -6.94 -4.68 22.88
C PHE A 499 -6.79 -3.16 22.79
N VAL A 500 -7.48 -2.48 21.87
CA VAL A 500 -7.28 -1.03 21.69
C VAL A 500 -7.87 -0.23 22.87
N ILE A 501 -8.94 -0.74 23.52
CA ILE A 501 -9.57 -0.08 24.67
C ILE A 501 -8.81 -0.36 25.97
N ASP A 502 -8.52 -1.62 26.26
CA ASP A 502 -8.06 -2.08 27.57
C ASP A 502 -6.65 -2.70 27.55
N GLY A 503 -6.03 -2.86 26.38
CA GLY A 503 -4.77 -3.58 26.22
C GLY A 503 -4.90 -5.10 26.41
N THR A 504 -6.13 -5.64 26.36
CA THR A 504 -6.39 -7.06 26.60
C THR A 504 -6.11 -7.87 25.34
N LEU A 505 -5.11 -8.75 25.40
CA LEU A 505 -4.78 -9.67 24.30
C LEU A 505 -5.63 -10.94 24.39
N PRO A 506 -6.05 -11.52 23.28
CA PRO A 506 -6.67 -12.83 23.26
C PRO A 506 -5.64 -13.93 23.62
N PRO A 507 -6.07 -15.18 23.88
CA PRO A 507 -5.14 -16.29 24.12
C PRO A 507 -4.13 -16.47 22.99
N VAL A 508 -2.88 -16.84 23.33
CA VAL A 508 -1.83 -17.09 22.34
C VAL A 508 -2.25 -18.18 21.36
N GLY A 509 -2.10 -17.93 20.06
CA GLY A 509 -2.48 -18.86 18.99
C GLY A 509 -3.97 -18.79 18.62
N THR A 510 -4.69 -17.76 19.05
CA THR A 510 -6.07 -17.51 18.60
C THR A 510 -6.15 -17.41 17.09
N ARG A 511 -7.10 -18.14 16.51
CA ARG A 511 -7.45 -18.13 15.09
C ARG A 511 -8.94 -17.87 14.96
N CYS A 512 -9.29 -16.86 14.19
CA CYS A 512 -10.65 -16.43 13.92
C CYS A 512 -11.05 -16.82 12.49
N GLU A 513 -12.32 -17.16 12.27
CA GLU A 513 -12.90 -17.46 10.96
C GLU A 513 -13.91 -16.37 10.57
#